data_e316eba5a5ac3c5ccfa9e96a5c7de424
#
_entry.id   e316eba5a5ac3c5ccfa9e96a5c7de424
#
_cell.length_a   1.000
_cell.length_b   1.000
_cell.length_c   1.000
_cell.angle_alpha   90.00
_cell.angle_beta   90.00
_cell.angle_gamma   90.00
#
_symmetry.space_group_name_H-M   'P 1'
#
loop_
_entity.id
_entity.type
_entity.pdbx_description
1 polymer ?
#
loop_
_entity_poly.entity_id
_entity_poly.type
_entity_poly.pdbx_seq_one_letter_code
_entity_poly.pdbx_strand_id
1 'polypeptide(L)'
;MDETDQMTVEDNELTEDTDVESTDTDGQSEPIEAVAETEDTGIVPLILDVANPATYEEALEQAADAIADGECIVLPTDTVYGIGADALDSLAVQRLLNAKERGRDMPPPVLVSDSVALPALCQHIPVAAEALAEKYWPGGLTLILRAQESLGMDLGETNGTLAVRVPDQDQTRELLRMTGPMAVSSANKSGHPAALTAQEAANQLGVTVAVYLDAGPSRVGEASTIIDFVSTTDGKVVRQGALSLEAIHEVAPDVVGMEESEDEAAEEDVRKAEAIPSDEPSPEGAAESPTSTTDDVVPAEETEQIAQSATAADTEAPVTPTDEN
;
A
#
# COMPACT_ATOMS: atom_id res chain seq x y z
N MET A 1 40.91 -42.16 44.07
CA MET A 1 40.32 -41.47 45.20
C MET A 1 39.19 -40.67 44.59
N ASP A 2 38.06 -41.25 44.27
CA ASP A 2 37.01 -41.82 45.12
C ASP A 2 36.35 -40.73 45.93
N GLU A 3 35.15 -40.36 45.59
CA GLU A 3 33.93 -40.66 46.32
C GLU A 3 32.69 -40.21 45.57
N THR A 4 31.90 -41.20 45.24
CA THR A 4 30.47 -41.18 44.89
C THR A 4 29.66 -40.77 46.14
N ASP A 5 28.61 -39.94 45.92
CA ASP A 5 27.46 -39.95 46.82
C ASP A 5 26.16 -40.01 46.06
N GLN A 6 25.50 -41.14 46.21
CA GLN A 6 24.15 -41.46 45.84
C GLN A 6 23.21 -41.06 46.96
N MET A 7 22.10 -40.39 46.66
CA MET A 7 20.98 -40.35 47.58
C MET A 7 19.64 -40.58 46.91
N THR A 8 19.05 -41.58 47.41
CA THR A 8 17.88 -42.37 47.11
C THR A 8 16.53 -41.65 47.08
N VAL A 9 15.67 -42.23 46.26
CA VAL A 9 14.22 -42.16 46.13
C VAL A 9 13.48 -42.33 47.46
N GLU A 10 12.39 -41.60 47.66
CA GLU A 10 11.25 -42.00 48.49
C GLU A 10 9.94 -41.76 47.78
N ASP A 11 9.25 -42.85 47.48
CA ASP A 11 7.86 -42.99 47.10
C ASP A 11 6.94 -42.54 48.25
N ASN A 12 5.86 -41.84 47.94
CA ASN A 12 4.71 -41.77 48.83
C ASN A 12 3.42 -41.90 48.05
N GLU A 13 2.92 -43.14 47.99
CA GLU A 13 1.54 -43.48 47.69
C GLU A 13 0.64 -43.10 48.86
N LEU A 14 -0.45 -42.41 48.60
CA LEU A 14 -1.65 -42.48 49.45
C LEU A 14 -2.90 -42.34 48.56
N THR A 15 -3.57 -43.47 48.48
CA THR A 15 -4.96 -43.63 47.99
C THR A 15 -5.93 -43.06 49.01
N GLU A 16 -6.97 -42.34 48.54
CA GLU A 16 -8.29 -42.36 49.18
C GLU A 16 -9.39 -42.11 48.12
N ASP A 17 -10.23 -43.14 48.01
CA ASP A 17 -11.55 -43.16 47.35
C ASP A 17 -12.52 -42.25 48.09
N THR A 18 -13.28 -41.46 47.37
CA THR A 18 -14.61 -41.05 47.81
C THR A 18 -15.55 -40.96 46.61
N ASP A 19 -16.44 -41.94 46.55
CA ASP A 19 -17.70 -41.92 45.80
C ASP A 19 -18.58 -40.73 46.25
N VAL A 20 -19.06 -39.94 45.32
CA VAL A 20 -20.26 -39.10 45.49
C VAL A 20 -21.10 -39.11 44.22
N GLU A 21 -22.23 -39.68 44.39
CA GLU A 21 -23.53 -39.68 43.70
C GLU A 21 -23.75 -38.67 42.54
N SER A 22 -24.21 -39.28 41.47
CA SER A 22 -24.87 -38.64 40.32
C SER A 22 -26.22 -38.03 40.74
N THR A 23 -26.42 -36.74 40.46
CA THR A 23 -27.76 -36.15 40.30
C THR A 23 -27.83 -35.53 38.93
N ASP A 24 -28.69 -36.17 38.10
CA ASP A 24 -29.20 -35.59 36.85
C ASP A 24 -29.90 -34.23 37.12
N THR A 25 -29.43 -33.21 36.49
CA THR A 25 -30.25 -32.00 36.30
C THR A 25 -30.15 -31.57 34.84
N ASP A 26 -31.24 -31.88 34.17
CA ASP A 26 -31.62 -31.41 32.84
C ASP A 26 -31.64 -29.85 32.85
N GLY A 27 -30.70 -29.23 32.20
CA GLY A 27 -30.56 -27.79 32.08
C GLY A 27 -30.15 -27.44 30.66
N GLN A 28 -31.17 -27.08 29.87
CA GLN A 28 -31.00 -26.46 28.54
C GLN A 28 -29.98 -25.32 28.63
N SER A 29 -28.81 -25.49 28.07
CA SER A 29 -27.88 -24.41 27.79
C SER A 29 -28.23 -23.78 26.44
N GLU A 30 -28.85 -22.61 26.49
CA GLU A 30 -28.96 -21.72 25.35
C GLU A 30 -27.55 -21.33 24.86
N PRO A 31 -27.33 -21.24 23.54
CA PRO A 31 -26.02 -20.77 23.03
C PRO A 31 -25.87 -19.29 23.37
N ILE A 32 -24.88 -18.99 24.22
CA ILE A 32 -24.42 -17.63 24.40
C ILE A 32 -23.76 -17.19 23.10
N GLU A 33 -24.50 -16.47 22.28
CA GLU A 33 -23.90 -15.64 21.22
C GLU A 33 -22.97 -14.62 21.91
N ALA A 34 -21.67 -14.91 21.89
CA ALA A 34 -20.64 -13.92 22.20
C ALA A 34 -20.64 -12.90 21.07
N VAL A 35 -21.48 -11.90 21.18
CA VAL A 35 -21.33 -10.64 20.47
C VAL A 35 -20.04 -10.02 21.03
N ALA A 36 -18.95 -10.15 20.30
CA ALA A 36 -17.76 -9.34 20.56
C ALA A 36 -18.14 -7.89 20.26
N GLU A 37 -18.69 -7.19 21.25
CA GLU A 37 -18.73 -5.75 21.26
C GLU A 37 -17.27 -5.29 21.25
N THR A 38 -16.79 -4.87 20.08
CA THR A 38 -15.57 -4.07 20.01
C THR A 38 -15.86 -2.80 20.77
N GLU A 39 -15.34 -2.69 21.98
CA GLU A 39 -15.38 -1.45 22.74
C GLU A 39 -14.76 -0.37 21.83
N ASP A 40 -15.59 0.54 21.35
CA ASP A 40 -15.16 1.79 20.74
C ASP A 40 -14.38 2.56 21.81
N THR A 41 -13.07 2.42 21.81
CA THR A 41 -12.17 3.04 22.81
C THR A 41 -12.14 4.56 22.68
N GLY A 42 -12.86 5.15 21.73
CA GLY A 42 -12.91 6.60 21.49
C GLY A 42 -11.57 7.19 21.03
N ILE A 43 -10.57 6.35 20.74
CA ILE A 43 -9.29 6.79 20.20
C ILE A 43 -9.47 7.05 18.70
N VAL A 44 -9.33 8.31 18.30
CA VAL A 44 -9.41 8.72 16.90
C VAL A 44 -8.03 8.60 16.27
N PRO A 45 -7.89 7.99 15.06
CA PRO A 45 -6.62 7.97 14.34
C PRO A 45 -6.03 9.37 14.15
N LEU A 46 -4.74 9.53 14.41
CA LEU A 46 -4.02 10.81 14.23
C LEU A 46 -3.66 10.98 12.75
N ILE A 47 -4.40 11.83 12.04
CA ILE A 47 -4.13 12.16 10.64
C ILE A 47 -3.47 13.54 10.57
N LEU A 48 -2.28 13.63 9.97
CA LEU A 48 -1.47 14.84 9.84
C LEU A 48 -1.37 15.25 8.38
N ASP A 49 -1.71 16.51 8.09
CA ASP A 49 -1.65 17.07 6.73
C ASP A 49 -0.21 17.44 6.36
N VAL A 50 0.37 16.69 5.42
CA VAL A 50 1.69 16.94 4.82
C VAL A 50 1.62 17.64 3.46
N ALA A 51 0.44 18.02 3.00
CA ALA A 51 0.28 18.88 1.83
C ALA A 51 0.34 20.38 2.22
N ASN A 52 0.09 20.70 3.49
CA ASN A 52 0.11 22.07 4.01
C ASN A 52 1.53 22.45 4.48
N PRO A 53 2.18 23.45 3.86
CA PRO A 53 3.53 23.86 4.25
C PRO A 53 3.68 24.32 5.72
N ALA A 54 2.58 24.74 6.36
CA ALA A 54 2.64 25.22 7.74
C ALA A 54 2.71 24.09 8.78
N THR A 55 2.28 22.87 8.42
CA THR A 55 2.27 21.69 9.29
C THR A 55 3.23 20.60 8.83
N TYR A 56 3.85 20.79 7.66
CA TYR A 56 4.66 19.80 6.96
C TYR A 56 5.83 19.26 7.80
N GLU A 57 6.69 20.17 8.31
CA GLU A 57 7.87 19.78 9.08
C GLU A 57 7.48 19.07 10.38
N GLU A 58 6.51 19.62 11.12
CA GLU A 58 6.01 19.02 12.36
C GLU A 58 5.39 17.65 12.14
N ALA A 59 4.65 17.46 11.04
CA ALA A 59 4.05 16.18 10.70
C ALA A 59 5.10 15.10 10.36
N LEU A 60 6.18 15.48 9.62
CA LEU A 60 7.27 14.56 9.33
C LEU A 60 8.09 14.22 10.59
N GLU A 61 8.34 15.20 11.48
CA GLU A 61 9.02 14.95 12.75
C GLU A 61 8.21 13.99 13.63
N GLN A 62 6.90 14.19 13.79
CA GLN A 62 6.04 13.29 14.55
C GLN A 62 6.01 11.88 13.96
N ALA A 63 6.01 11.74 12.63
CA ALA A 63 6.08 10.45 11.97
C ALA A 63 7.44 9.77 12.18
N ALA A 64 8.54 10.53 12.12
CA ALA A 64 9.88 10.01 12.35
C ALA A 64 10.06 9.55 13.81
N ASP A 65 9.54 10.31 14.77
CA ASP A 65 9.54 9.93 16.19
C ASP A 65 8.76 8.63 16.42
N ALA A 66 7.57 8.49 15.82
CA ALA A 66 6.79 7.25 15.89
C ALA A 66 7.55 6.04 15.34
N ILE A 67 8.28 6.20 14.21
CA ILE A 67 9.13 5.15 13.66
C ILE A 67 10.29 4.82 14.62
N ALA A 68 10.94 5.83 15.22
CA ALA A 68 12.02 5.64 16.18
C ALA A 68 11.54 4.92 17.46
N ASP A 69 10.28 5.09 17.85
CA ASP A 69 9.61 4.38 18.95
C ASP A 69 9.17 2.95 18.54
N GLY A 70 9.46 2.53 17.30
CA GLY A 70 9.13 1.20 16.76
C GLY A 70 7.65 1.05 16.40
N GLU A 71 6.90 2.15 16.28
CA GLU A 71 5.50 2.12 15.89
C GLU A 71 5.32 2.08 14.37
N CYS A 72 4.10 1.70 13.92
CA CYS A 72 3.72 1.79 12.51
C CYS A 72 3.14 3.15 12.18
N ILE A 73 3.42 3.63 10.97
CA ILE A 73 2.78 4.82 10.41
C ILE A 73 2.14 4.50 9.05
N VAL A 74 1.22 5.34 8.61
CA VAL A 74 0.73 5.35 7.22
C VAL A 74 1.30 6.55 6.50
N LEU A 75 1.79 6.31 5.27
CA LEU A 75 2.46 7.30 4.44
C LEU A 75 1.92 7.30 3.00
N PRO A 76 1.87 8.47 2.34
CA PRO A 76 1.48 8.57 0.94
C PRO A 76 2.55 7.99 0.03
N THR A 77 2.17 7.38 -1.10
CA THR A 77 3.07 7.08 -2.21
C THR A 77 2.45 7.47 -3.54
N ASP A 78 3.25 7.45 -4.60
CA ASP A 78 2.78 7.67 -5.97
C ASP A 78 1.76 6.62 -6.42
N THR A 79 1.82 5.41 -5.87
CA THR A 79 0.95 4.26 -6.25
C THR A 79 -0.30 4.16 -5.38
N VAL A 80 -0.18 3.67 -4.15
CA VAL A 80 -1.24 3.56 -3.14
C VAL A 80 -0.66 3.96 -1.79
N TYR A 81 -1.48 4.31 -0.80
CA TYR A 81 -0.99 4.55 0.56
C TYR A 81 -0.32 3.29 1.12
N GLY A 82 0.77 3.49 1.87
CA GLY A 82 1.55 2.44 2.51
C GLY A 82 1.46 2.48 4.03
N ILE A 83 1.41 1.32 4.69
CA ILE A 83 1.76 1.18 6.10
C ILE A 83 3.25 0.86 6.17
N GLY A 84 3.98 1.59 7.01
CA GLY A 84 5.43 1.50 7.14
C GLY A 84 5.88 1.31 8.58
N ALA A 85 7.05 0.67 8.73
CA ALA A 85 7.76 0.46 9.99
C ALA A 85 9.27 0.48 9.73
N ASP A 86 10.10 0.68 10.76
CA ASP A 86 11.56 0.56 10.63
C ASP A 86 11.93 -0.84 10.13
N ALA A 87 12.63 -0.91 8.99
CA ALA A 87 13.06 -2.18 8.39
C ALA A 87 14.16 -2.89 9.21
N LEU A 88 14.85 -2.18 10.10
CA LEU A 88 15.90 -2.70 10.96
C LEU A 88 15.38 -3.18 12.33
N ASP A 89 14.14 -2.83 12.70
CA ASP A 89 13.48 -3.32 13.91
C ASP A 89 12.51 -4.45 13.59
N SER A 90 12.89 -5.67 13.94
CA SER A 90 12.06 -6.87 13.72
C SER A 90 10.71 -6.84 14.46
N LEU A 91 10.63 -6.14 15.61
CA LEU A 91 9.38 -5.99 16.36
C LEU A 91 8.45 -4.98 15.67
N ALA A 92 8.98 -3.90 15.13
CA ALA A 92 8.23 -2.95 14.33
C ALA A 92 7.68 -3.60 13.05
N VAL A 93 8.50 -4.41 12.35
CA VAL A 93 8.05 -5.22 11.21
C VAL A 93 6.95 -6.20 11.61
N GLN A 94 7.06 -6.85 12.77
CA GLN A 94 6.01 -7.75 13.25
C GLN A 94 4.71 -7.01 13.57
N ARG A 95 4.78 -5.78 14.13
CA ARG A 95 3.60 -4.91 14.32
C ARG A 95 2.93 -4.60 13.00
N LEU A 96 3.69 -4.25 11.96
CA LEU A 96 3.18 -4.01 10.62
C LEU A 96 2.44 -5.24 10.07
N LEU A 97 3.03 -6.43 10.17
CA LEU A 97 2.39 -7.68 9.72
C LEU A 97 1.10 -7.95 10.49
N ASN A 98 1.10 -7.75 11.81
CA ASN A 98 -0.08 -7.92 12.67
C ASN A 98 -1.19 -6.93 12.30
N ALA A 99 -0.85 -5.63 12.09
CA ALA A 99 -1.82 -4.60 11.68
C ALA A 99 -2.52 -4.95 10.36
N LYS A 100 -1.83 -5.67 9.48
CA LYS A 100 -2.37 -6.14 8.19
C LYS A 100 -3.05 -7.51 8.28
N GLU A 101 -2.99 -8.20 9.41
CA GLU A 101 -3.43 -9.59 9.53
C GLU A 101 -2.72 -10.50 8.50
N ARG A 102 -1.40 -10.29 8.33
CA ARG A 102 -0.56 -10.92 7.29
C ARG A 102 0.52 -11.80 7.91
N GLY A 103 0.73 -12.97 7.32
CA GLY A 103 1.78 -13.90 7.74
C GLY A 103 3.19 -13.44 7.35
N ARG A 104 4.20 -14.09 7.94
CA ARG A 104 5.63 -13.85 7.66
C ARG A 104 6.09 -14.43 6.30
N ASP A 105 5.28 -15.28 5.69
CA ASP A 105 5.46 -15.86 4.35
C ASP A 105 5.36 -14.84 3.21
N MET A 106 4.82 -13.65 3.51
CA MET A 106 4.71 -12.55 2.55
C MET A 106 5.46 -11.31 3.06
N PRO A 107 6.80 -11.28 3.02
CA PRO A 107 7.59 -10.16 3.53
C PRO A 107 7.26 -8.84 2.81
N PRO A 108 7.24 -7.70 3.54
CA PRO A 108 7.03 -6.38 2.94
C PRO A 108 8.25 -5.94 2.13
N PRO A 109 8.06 -5.18 1.04
CA PRO A 109 9.14 -4.44 0.40
C PRO A 109 9.78 -3.42 1.33
N VAL A 110 11.02 -3.03 1.01
CA VAL A 110 11.74 -1.93 1.66
C VAL A 110 11.73 -0.70 0.75
N LEU A 111 11.23 0.40 1.26
CA LEU A 111 11.35 1.71 0.62
C LEU A 111 12.62 2.41 1.07
N VAL A 112 13.28 3.07 0.12
CA VAL A 112 14.46 3.91 0.35
C VAL A 112 14.28 5.27 -0.31
N SER A 113 14.98 6.29 0.21
CA SER A 113 14.88 7.66 -0.29
C SER A 113 15.49 7.86 -1.68
N ASP A 114 16.48 7.02 -2.05
CA ASP A 114 17.27 7.17 -3.27
C ASP A 114 17.85 5.84 -3.74
N SER A 115 18.05 5.69 -5.06
CA SER A 115 18.65 4.50 -5.70
C SER A 115 20.10 4.25 -5.26
N VAL A 116 20.81 5.27 -4.79
CA VAL A 116 22.18 5.15 -4.24
C VAL A 116 22.26 4.14 -3.09
N ALA A 117 21.16 3.90 -2.37
CA ALA A 117 21.10 2.90 -1.31
C ALA A 117 21.16 1.45 -1.81
N LEU A 118 20.85 1.21 -3.10
CA LEU A 118 20.68 -0.15 -3.64
C LEU A 118 21.93 -1.05 -3.46
N PRO A 119 23.17 -0.62 -3.77
CA PRO A 119 24.35 -1.45 -3.56
C PRO A 119 24.68 -1.76 -2.09
N ALA A 120 24.18 -0.94 -1.16
CA ALA A 120 24.33 -1.19 0.28
C ALA A 120 23.32 -2.25 0.77
N LEU A 121 22.18 -2.38 0.11
CA LEU A 121 21.09 -3.29 0.47
C LEU A 121 21.15 -4.62 -0.27
N CYS A 122 21.61 -4.62 -1.51
CA CYS A 122 21.57 -5.76 -2.40
C CYS A 122 22.94 -6.09 -2.98
N GLN A 123 23.16 -7.38 -3.27
CA GLN A 123 24.36 -7.89 -3.91
C GLN A 123 24.03 -8.54 -5.27
N HIS A 124 25.04 -8.64 -6.16
CA HIS A 124 24.90 -9.27 -7.48
C HIS A 124 23.72 -8.66 -8.29
N ILE A 125 23.67 -7.33 -8.35
CA ILE A 125 22.60 -6.61 -9.06
C ILE A 125 22.78 -6.81 -10.57
N PRO A 126 21.82 -7.41 -11.29
CA PRO A 126 21.92 -7.57 -12.75
C PRO A 126 21.88 -6.20 -13.46
N VAL A 127 22.55 -6.11 -14.63
CA VAL A 127 22.58 -4.89 -15.45
C VAL A 127 21.17 -4.44 -15.84
N ALA A 128 20.27 -5.37 -16.14
CA ALA A 128 18.87 -5.08 -16.45
C ALA A 128 18.15 -4.43 -15.26
N ALA A 129 18.41 -4.92 -14.03
CA ALA A 129 17.82 -4.34 -12.81
C ALA A 129 18.35 -2.91 -12.55
N GLU A 130 19.66 -2.67 -12.76
CA GLU A 130 20.24 -1.33 -12.66
C GLU A 130 19.64 -0.37 -13.68
N ALA A 131 19.51 -0.78 -14.94
CA ALA A 131 18.93 0.03 -16.00
C ALA A 131 17.45 0.36 -15.74
N LEU A 132 16.68 -0.59 -15.24
CA LEU A 132 15.28 -0.37 -14.84
C LEU A 132 15.16 0.59 -13.65
N ALA A 133 16.04 0.42 -12.65
CA ALA A 133 16.10 1.35 -11.51
C ALA A 133 16.48 2.78 -11.94
N GLU A 134 17.45 2.95 -12.83
CA GLU A 134 17.85 4.25 -13.38
C GLU A 134 16.70 4.94 -14.12
N LYS A 135 15.91 4.17 -14.88
CA LYS A 135 14.83 4.70 -15.71
C LYS A 135 13.55 5.00 -14.92
N TYR A 136 13.19 4.12 -13.95
CA TYR A 136 11.86 4.12 -13.33
C TYR A 136 11.86 4.42 -11.82
N TRP A 137 13.02 4.74 -11.24
CA TRP A 137 13.08 5.29 -9.89
C TRP A 137 13.49 6.76 -9.92
N PRO A 138 12.77 7.57 -9.13
CA PRO A 138 11.60 7.27 -8.27
C PRO A 138 10.38 6.86 -9.08
N GLY A 139 9.57 5.90 -8.58
CA GLY A 139 8.34 5.50 -9.26
C GLY A 139 7.75 4.17 -8.84
N GLY A 140 6.81 3.67 -9.67
CA GLY A 140 5.99 2.49 -9.42
C GLY A 140 6.67 1.14 -9.69
N LEU A 141 8.00 1.05 -9.64
CA LEU A 141 8.77 -0.18 -9.83
C LEU A 141 9.35 -0.70 -8.51
N THR A 142 9.13 -1.99 -8.24
CA THR A 142 9.77 -2.74 -7.14
C THR A 142 10.64 -3.84 -7.72
N LEU A 143 11.89 -3.96 -7.25
CA LEU A 143 12.84 -4.99 -7.68
C LEU A 143 13.11 -5.96 -6.54
N ILE A 144 12.94 -7.26 -6.79
CA ILE A 144 13.37 -8.32 -5.87
C ILE A 144 14.80 -8.73 -6.27
N LEU A 145 15.71 -8.56 -5.33
CA LEU A 145 17.15 -8.79 -5.53
C LEU A 145 17.72 -9.64 -4.38
N ARG A 146 18.94 -10.14 -4.54
CA ARG A 146 19.64 -10.82 -3.46
C ARG A 146 20.03 -9.82 -2.39
N ALA A 147 19.57 -10.04 -1.16
CA ALA A 147 19.91 -9.18 -0.02
C ALA A 147 21.40 -9.28 0.32
N GLN A 148 21.97 -8.19 0.87
CA GLN A 148 23.28 -8.24 1.53
C GLN A 148 23.14 -9.04 2.83
N GLU A 149 24.03 -10.01 3.05
CA GLU A 149 24.01 -10.90 4.23
C GLU A 149 24.21 -10.14 5.56
N SER A 150 24.87 -8.98 5.50
CA SER A 150 25.21 -8.15 6.67
C SER A 150 24.09 -7.24 7.18
N LEU A 151 22.94 -7.16 6.48
CA LEU A 151 21.91 -6.16 6.81
C LEU A 151 21.23 -6.38 8.15
N GLY A 152 21.12 -7.63 8.62
CA GLY A 152 20.43 -7.92 9.87
C GLY A 152 18.93 -7.63 9.88
N MET A 153 18.31 -7.37 8.70
CA MET A 153 16.88 -7.15 8.56
C MET A 153 16.11 -8.46 8.70
N ASP A 154 15.11 -8.48 9.58
CA ASP A 154 14.15 -9.58 9.71
C ASP A 154 12.76 -9.13 9.22
N LEU A 155 12.53 -9.27 7.94
CA LEU A 155 11.26 -8.89 7.28
C LEU A 155 10.25 -10.06 7.18
N GLY A 156 10.61 -11.26 7.66
CA GLY A 156 9.87 -12.50 7.48
C GLY A 156 10.65 -13.53 6.65
N GLU A 157 9.93 -14.42 5.97
CA GLU A 157 10.51 -15.52 5.19
C GLU A 157 11.02 -15.02 3.81
N THR A 158 12.10 -14.23 3.83
CA THR A 158 12.66 -13.62 2.62
C THR A 158 13.52 -14.57 1.77
N ASN A 159 13.98 -15.69 2.34
CA ASN A 159 14.90 -16.63 1.69
C ASN A 159 16.17 -15.95 1.12
N GLY A 160 16.66 -14.90 1.79
CA GLY A 160 17.83 -14.13 1.39
C GLY A 160 17.58 -13.18 0.21
N THR A 161 16.33 -12.82 -0.03
CA THR A 161 15.94 -11.81 -1.02
C THR A 161 15.46 -10.52 -0.34
N LEU A 162 15.47 -9.42 -1.09
CA LEU A 162 14.96 -8.13 -0.66
C LEU A 162 14.21 -7.48 -1.82
N ALA A 163 12.97 -7.08 -1.58
CA ALA A 163 12.21 -6.25 -2.50
C ALA A 163 12.48 -4.77 -2.18
N VAL A 164 13.00 -4.00 -3.14
CA VAL A 164 13.41 -2.60 -2.94
C VAL A 164 12.65 -1.69 -3.90
N ARG A 165 12.29 -0.49 -3.44
CA ARG A 165 11.67 0.55 -4.25
C ARG A 165 12.07 1.94 -3.77
N VAL A 166 12.17 2.90 -4.71
CA VAL A 166 12.21 4.34 -4.44
C VAL A 166 10.87 4.95 -4.86
N PRO A 167 10.02 5.42 -3.94
CA PRO A 167 8.71 5.99 -4.29
C PRO A 167 8.84 7.38 -4.90
N ASP A 168 8.00 7.71 -5.90
CA ASP A 168 7.91 9.07 -6.47
C ASP A 168 6.94 9.94 -5.65
N GLN A 169 7.28 10.14 -4.38
CA GLN A 169 6.54 10.96 -3.42
C GLN A 169 7.53 11.71 -2.54
N ASP A 170 7.61 13.02 -2.70
CA ASP A 170 8.65 13.82 -2.05
C ASP A 170 8.59 13.77 -0.53
N GLN A 171 7.39 13.85 0.07
CA GLN A 171 7.17 13.77 1.50
C GLN A 171 7.69 12.45 2.07
N THR A 172 7.39 11.36 1.40
CA THR A 172 7.86 10.02 1.81
C THR A 172 9.36 9.88 1.64
N ARG A 173 9.93 10.40 0.56
CA ARG A 173 11.39 10.38 0.37
C ARG A 173 12.13 11.22 1.39
N GLU A 174 11.55 12.35 1.83
CA GLU A 174 12.11 13.16 2.91
C GLU A 174 12.05 12.42 4.25
N LEU A 175 10.91 11.82 4.58
CA LEU A 175 10.79 10.96 5.76
C LEU A 175 11.82 9.82 5.75
N LEU A 176 12.00 9.13 4.61
CA LEU A 176 13.00 8.07 4.46
C LEU A 176 14.45 8.56 4.61
N ARG A 177 14.75 9.85 4.39
CA ARG A 177 16.07 10.42 4.72
C ARG A 177 16.24 10.63 6.22
N MET A 178 15.16 10.87 6.96
CA MET A 178 15.18 11.03 8.42
C MET A 178 15.26 9.68 9.14
N THR A 179 14.44 8.70 8.71
CA THR A 179 14.26 7.40 9.40
C THR A 179 15.18 6.30 8.89
N GLY A 180 15.72 6.42 7.67
CA GLY A 180 16.38 5.30 6.99
C GLY A 180 15.39 4.40 6.23
N PRO A 181 15.82 3.17 5.87
CA PRO A 181 14.99 2.22 5.13
C PRO A 181 13.76 1.79 5.93
N MET A 182 12.59 1.80 5.32
CA MET A 182 11.34 1.37 5.95
C MET A 182 10.77 0.14 5.26
N ALA A 183 10.31 -0.84 6.03
CA ALA A 183 9.45 -1.91 5.55
C ALA A 183 8.06 -1.34 5.28
N VAL A 184 7.58 -1.41 4.04
CA VAL A 184 6.32 -0.78 3.66
C VAL A 184 5.47 -1.73 2.82
N SER A 185 4.20 -1.85 3.16
CA SER A 185 3.19 -2.57 2.38
C SER A 185 1.98 -1.68 2.13
N SER A 186 1.07 -2.02 1.21
CA SER A 186 -0.17 -1.26 1.02
C SER A 186 -0.96 -1.09 2.32
N ALA A 187 -1.52 0.09 2.56
CA ALA A 187 -2.23 0.46 3.79
C ALA A 187 -3.66 -0.08 3.83
N ASN A 188 -3.80 -1.42 3.88
CA ASN A 188 -5.07 -2.14 3.96
C ASN A 188 -4.89 -3.42 4.77
N LYS A 189 -5.96 -3.96 5.34
CA LYS A 189 -6.00 -5.34 5.82
C LYS A 189 -5.84 -6.31 4.66
N SER A 190 -5.19 -7.46 4.87
CA SER A 190 -5.01 -8.48 3.83
C SER A 190 -6.35 -8.89 3.22
N GLY A 191 -6.40 -9.02 1.88
CA GLY A 191 -7.63 -9.33 1.15
C GLY A 191 -8.59 -8.16 0.92
N HIS A 192 -8.31 -6.96 1.45
CA HIS A 192 -9.11 -5.76 1.20
C HIS A 192 -8.44 -4.86 0.15
N PRO A 193 -9.21 -3.96 -0.52
CA PRO A 193 -8.65 -3.01 -1.46
C PRO A 193 -7.61 -2.10 -0.80
N ALA A 194 -6.53 -1.78 -1.53
CA ALA A 194 -5.52 -0.83 -1.08
C ALA A 194 -6.13 0.56 -0.89
N ALA A 195 -5.74 1.27 0.17
CA ALA A 195 -6.19 2.62 0.43
C ALA A 195 -5.55 3.63 -0.55
N LEU A 196 -6.36 4.54 -1.07
CA LEU A 196 -5.94 5.62 -1.95
C LEU A 196 -5.85 6.97 -1.22
N THR A 197 -6.35 7.02 0.02
CA THR A 197 -6.32 8.19 0.92
C THR A 197 -5.91 7.77 2.34
N ALA A 198 -5.41 8.73 3.12
CA ALA A 198 -5.10 8.51 4.54
C ALA A 198 -6.35 8.10 5.33
N GLN A 199 -7.52 8.67 4.99
CA GLN A 199 -8.79 8.35 5.66
C GLN A 199 -9.25 6.91 5.35
N GLU A 200 -9.09 6.42 4.11
CA GLU A 200 -9.39 5.02 3.77
C GLU A 200 -8.48 4.06 4.53
N ALA A 201 -7.19 4.39 4.65
CA ALA A 201 -6.24 3.61 5.45
C ALA A 201 -6.64 3.61 6.94
N ALA A 202 -7.00 4.77 7.50
CA ALA A 202 -7.44 4.89 8.88
C ALA A 202 -8.73 4.10 9.17
N ASN A 203 -9.65 4.05 8.23
CA ASN A 203 -10.88 3.25 8.35
C ASN A 203 -10.59 1.73 8.40
N GLN A 204 -9.51 1.25 7.77
CA GLN A 204 -9.14 -0.15 7.76
C GLN A 204 -8.21 -0.54 8.93
N LEU A 205 -7.22 0.31 9.26
CA LEU A 205 -6.14 -0.01 10.17
C LEU A 205 -6.36 0.57 11.59
N GLY A 206 -7.15 1.65 11.71
CA GLY A 206 -7.55 2.22 13.00
C GLY A 206 -6.37 2.57 13.90
N VAL A 207 -6.47 2.19 15.15
CA VAL A 207 -5.49 2.50 16.23
C VAL A 207 -4.23 1.63 16.22
N THR A 208 -4.10 0.69 15.28
CA THR A 208 -2.87 -0.12 15.11
C THR A 208 -1.73 0.67 14.47
N VAL A 209 -1.99 1.89 14.05
CA VAL A 209 -1.07 2.83 13.41
C VAL A 209 -1.03 4.11 14.25
N ALA A 210 0.18 4.57 14.59
CA ALA A 210 0.36 5.75 15.44
C ALA A 210 0.04 7.05 14.70
N VAL A 211 0.49 7.18 13.43
CA VAL A 211 0.36 8.41 12.64
C VAL A 211 -0.05 8.08 11.21
N TYR A 212 -0.95 8.87 10.65
CA TYR A 212 -1.35 8.84 9.24
C TYR A 212 -0.95 10.15 8.58
N LEU A 213 -0.01 10.11 7.63
CA LEU A 213 0.39 11.27 6.85
C LEU A 213 -0.55 11.43 5.65
N ASP A 214 -1.22 12.57 5.52
CA ASP A 214 -2.17 12.87 4.44
C ASP A 214 -1.55 13.86 3.45
N ALA A 215 -1.32 13.42 2.21
CA ALA A 215 -0.91 14.25 1.07
C ALA A 215 -2.01 14.35 0.01
N GLY A 216 -3.25 14.03 0.36
CA GLY A 216 -4.35 13.90 -0.58
C GLY A 216 -4.38 12.52 -1.27
N PRO A 217 -5.21 12.33 -2.30
CA PRO A 217 -5.35 11.05 -3.00
C PRO A 217 -4.06 10.61 -3.71
N SER A 218 -3.78 9.29 -3.70
CA SER A 218 -2.68 8.70 -4.48
C SER A 218 -2.82 9.02 -5.96
N ARG A 219 -1.69 9.34 -6.64
CA ARG A 219 -1.69 9.84 -8.03
C ARG A 219 -2.00 8.76 -9.06
N VAL A 220 -1.51 7.54 -8.85
CA VAL A 220 -1.66 6.42 -9.80
C VAL A 220 -2.86 5.55 -9.42
N GLY A 221 -3.02 5.24 -8.14
CA GLY A 221 -4.13 4.42 -7.64
C GLY A 221 -3.96 2.91 -7.89
N GLU A 222 -2.83 2.50 -8.44
CA GLU A 222 -2.47 1.11 -8.71
C GLU A 222 -1.18 0.76 -8.00
N ALA A 223 -1.05 -0.50 -7.52
CA ALA A 223 0.15 -0.95 -6.83
C ALA A 223 1.37 -0.99 -7.75
N SER A 224 2.60 -0.99 -7.19
CA SER A 224 3.82 -1.07 -7.99
C SER A 224 3.93 -2.39 -8.76
N THR A 225 4.53 -2.36 -9.95
CA THR A 225 4.97 -3.57 -10.66
C THR A 225 6.18 -4.16 -9.95
N ILE A 226 6.21 -5.49 -9.78
CA ILE A 226 7.29 -6.20 -9.08
C ILE A 226 7.99 -7.12 -10.08
N ILE A 227 9.32 -7.00 -10.16
CA ILE A 227 10.17 -7.86 -11.00
C ILE A 227 11.16 -8.61 -10.11
N ASP A 228 11.21 -9.93 -10.23
CA ASP A 228 12.15 -10.80 -9.53
C ASP A 228 13.36 -11.11 -10.40
N PHE A 229 14.55 -10.70 -9.92
CA PHE A 229 15.85 -10.96 -10.51
C PHE A 229 16.67 -12.03 -9.77
N VAL A 230 16.04 -12.73 -8.80
CA VAL A 230 16.71 -13.80 -8.05
C VAL A 230 16.42 -15.17 -8.65
N SER A 231 15.18 -15.40 -9.08
CA SER A 231 14.78 -16.64 -9.76
C SER A 231 15.36 -16.75 -11.18
N THR A 232 15.56 -15.61 -11.85
CA THR A 232 16.22 -15.51 -13.16
C THR A 232 16.97 -14.19 -13.28
N THR A 233 18.16 -14.22 -13.93
CA THR A 233 18.98 -13.01 -14.17
C THR A 233 18.36 -12.05 -15.16
N ASP A 234 17.50 -12.54 -16.03
CA ASP A 234 16.80 -11.72 -17.04
C ASP A 234 15.61 -10.96 -16.43
N GLY A 235 15.15 -11.40 -15.25
CA GLY A 235 14.02 -10.85 -14.53
C GLY A 235 12.68 -11.47 -14.95
N LYS A 236 11.80 -11.67 -13.96
CA LYS A 236 10.42 -12.14 -14.17
C LYS A 236 9.45 -11.20 -13.46
N VAL A 237 8.42 -10.71 -14.14
CA VAL A 237 7.32 -9.98 -13.52
C VAL A 237 6.54 -10.95 -12.64
N VAL A 238 6.51 -10.70 -11.33
CA VAL A 238 5.75 -11.50 -10.36
C VAL A 238 4.47 -10.81 -9.90
N ARG A 239 4.34 -9.52 -10.20
CA ARG A 239 3.10 -8.75 -10.05
C ARG A 239 3.10 -7.62 -11.07
N GLN A 240 2.10 -7.62 -11.93
CA GLN A 240 1.81 -6.49 -12.80
C GLN A 240 1.14 -5.38 -11.98
N GLY A 241 1.47 -4.13 -12.25
CA GLY A 241 0.94 -2.95 -11.59
C GLY A 241 1.21 -1.70 -12.42
N ALA A 242 1.51 -0.59 -11.78
CA ALA A 242 1.64 0.75 -12.36
C ALA A 242 2.57 0.89 -13.57
N LEU A 243 3.53 -0.03 -13.76
CA LEU A 243 4.45 -0.02 -14.89
C LEU A 243 4.12 -1.19 -15.83
N SER A 244 3.77 -0.90 -17.09
CA SER A 244 3.40 -1.92 -18.07
C SER A 244 4.59 -2.77 -18.54
N LEU A 245 4.32 -3.98 -19.05
CA LEU A 245 5.36 -4.86 -19.59
C LEU A 245 6.03 -4.24 -20.82
N GLU A 246 5.29 -3.51 -21.67
CA GLU A 246 5.83 -2.80 -22.83
C GLU A 246 6.87 -1.78 -22.41
N ALA A 247 6.57 -0.98 -21.37
CA ALA A 247 7.52 0.00 -20.83
C ALA A 247 8.77 -0.67 -20.25
N ILE A 248 8.62 -1.81 -19.57
CA ILE A 248 9.75 -2.61 -19.08
C ILE A 248 10.61 -3.09 -20.24
N HIS A 249 10.02 -3.59 -21.32
CA HIS A 249 10.73 -4.12 -22.49
C HIS A 249 11.48 -3.04 -23.28
N GLU A 250 11.14 -1.75 -23.16
CA GLU A 250 11.93 -0.66 -23.73
C GLU A 250 13.36 -0.59 -23.14
N VAL A 251 13.52 -1.04 -21.89
CA VAL A 251 14.79 -0.98 -21.13
C VAL A 251 15.43 -2.37 -20.99
N ALA A 252 14.61 -3.36 -20.69
CA ALA A 252 15.02 -4.74 -20.41
C ALA A 252 14.14 -5.71 -21.21
N PRO A 253 14.45 -5.93 -22.52
CA PRO A 253 13.59 -6.69 -23.43
C PRO A 253 13.49 -8.19 -23.09
N ASP A 254 14.44 -8.71 -22.31
CA ASP A 254 14.51 -10.12 -21.93
C ASP A 254 13.70 -10.44 -20.64
N VAL A 255 13.11 -9.41 -19.98
CA VAL A 255 12.26 -9.62 -18.81
C VAL A 255 11.02 -10.42 -19.20
N VAL A 256 10.77 -11.51 -18.49
CA VAL A 256 9.63 -12.40 -18.74
C VAL A 256 8.39 -11.82 -18.07
N GLY A 257 7.27 -11.70 -18.79
CA GLY A 257 5.97 -11.33 -18.27
C GLY A 257 5.41 -12.38 -17.28
N MET A 258 4.32 -12.05 -16.60
CA MET A 258 3.56 -13.04 -15.83
C MET A 258 3.03 -14.11 -16.81
N GLU A 259 3.14 -15.38 -16.45
CA GLU A 259 2.38 -16.43 -17.12
C GLU A 259 0.92 -16.20 -16.73
N GLU A 260 0.05 -16.02 -17.73
CA GLU A 260 -1.38 -15.97 -17.50
C GLU A 260 -1.78 -17.30 -16.84
N SER A 261 -2.27 -17.26 -15.59
CA SER A 261 -2.88 -18.43 -15.01
C SER A 261 -4.15 -18.76 -15.82
N GLU A 262 -4.37 -20.04 -16.14
CA GLU A 262 -5.57 -20.46 -16.90
C GLU A 262 -6.88 -19.95 -16.23
N ASP A 263 -6.86 -19.67 -14.94
CA ASP A 263 -7.96 -19.12 -14.17
C ASP A 263 -8.19 -17.62 -14.43
N GLU A 264 -7.13 -16.80 -14.62
CA GLU A 264 -7.27 -15.37 -14.94
C GLU A 264 -7.69 -15.15 -16.39
N ALA A 265 -7.21 -15.99 -17.32
CA ALA A 265 -7.65 -15.98 -18.72
C ALA A 265 -9.15 -16.30 -18.85
N ALA A 266 -9.67 -17.19 -18.00
CA ALA A 266 -11.09 -17.51 -17.98
C ALA A 266 -11.95 -16.37 -17.43
N GLU A 267 -11.48 -15.59 -16.45
CA GLU A 267 -12.18 -14.41 -15.92
C GLU A 267 -12.17 -13.23 -16.90
N GLU A 268 -11.09 -13.03 -17.65
CA GLU A 268 -11.00 -11.99 -18.67
C GLU A 268 -11.91 -12.29 -19.86
N ASP A 269 -11.99 -13.55 -20.29
CA ASP A 269 -12.93 -13.98 -21.33
C ASP A 269 -14.41 -13.84 -20.91
N VAL A 270 -14.74 -14.07 -19.64
CA VAL A 270 -16.08 -13.83 -19.09
C VAL A 270 -16.41 -12.35 -19.07
N ARG A 271 -15.47 -11.46 -18.65
CA ARG A 271 -15.67 -10.00 -18.68
C ARG A 271 -15.81 -9.45 -20.09
N LYS A 272 -15.06 -9.99 -21.06
CA LYS A 272 -15.20 -9.64 -22.49
C LYS A 272 -16.53 -10.12 -23.08
N ALA A 273 -17.03 -11.26 -22.65
CA ALA A 273 -18.31 -11.80 -23.11
C ALA A 273 -19.52 -10.99 -22.59
N GLU A 274 -19.42 -10.43 -21.37
CA GLU A 274 -20.46 -9.59 -20.77
C GLU A 274 -20.48 -8.15 -21.32
N ALA A 275 -19.41 -7.69 -22.00
CA ALA A 275 -19.28 -6.35 -22.58
C ALA A 275 -19.85 -6.21 -23.99
N ILE A 276 -20.49 -7.24 -24.57
CA ILE A 276 -21.16 -7.15 -25.87
C ILE A 276 -22.50 -6.45 -25.65
N PRO A 277 -22.74 -5.26 -26.23
CA PRO A 277 -24.04 -4.61 -26.15
C PRO A 277 -25.09 -5.46 -26.88
N SER A 278 -26.11 -5.89 -26.16
CA SER A 278 -27.27 -6.55 -26.74
C SER A 278 -28.02 -5.57 -27.64
N ASP A 279 -27.83 -5.75 -28.93
CA ASP A 279 -28.63 -5.10 -29.98
C ASP A 279 -29.98 -5.86 -30.04
N GLU A 280 -30.96 -5.39 -29.28
CA GLU A 280 -32.32 -5.87 -29.40
C GLU A 280 -33.00 -5.17 -30.59
N PRO A 281 -33.55 -5.91 -31.57
CA PRO A 281 -34.33 -5.28 -32.62
C PRO A 281 -35.74 -4.94 -32.09
N SER A 282 -36.11 -3.66 -32.23
CA SER A 282 -37.47 -3.16 -32.05
C SER A 282 -38.45 -3.88 -32.97
N PRO A 283 -39.63 -4.32 -32.48
CA PRO A 283 -40.73 -4.73 -33.38
C PRO A 283 -41.50 -3.50 -33.89
N GLU A 284 -41.44 -3.27 -35.20
CA GLU A 284 -42.43 -2.50 -35.92
C GLU A 284 -43.80 -3.14 -35.91
N GLY A 285 -44.84 -2.32 -35.78
CA GLY A 285 -46.13 -2.71 -36.35
C GLY A 285 -47.40 -2.13 -35.74
N ALA A 286 -47.91 -1.13 -36.40
CA ALA A 286 -49.28 -0.86 -36.77
C ALA A 286 -50.20 0.04 -35.91
N ALA A 287 -50.52 1.17 -36.53
CA ALA A 287 -51.83 1.77 -36.78
C ALA A 287 -52.62 2.31 -35.56
N GLU A 288 -53.05 3.51 -35.55
CA GLU A 288 -53.97 4.36 -36.28
C GLU A 288 -54.16 5.69 -35.57
N SER A 289 -54.18 6.77 -36.35
CA SER A 289 -54.63 8.11 -35.97
C SER A 289 -56.18 8.13 -35.87
N PRO A 290 -56.90 9.19 -35.43
CA PRO A 290 -56.63 10.59 -35.76
C PRO A 290 -57.14 11.68 -34.74
N THR A 291 -56.78 12.96 -35.08
CA THR A 291 -57.46 14.27 -34.85
C THR A 291 -57.52 14.80 -33.40
N SER A 292 -57.31 16.07 -33.10
CA SER A 292 -57.44 17.33 -33.84
C SER A 292 -56.95 18.50 -32.97
N THR A 293 -56.38 19.52 -33.66
CA THR A 293 -56.58 20.98 -33.44
C THR A 293 -56.29 21.55 -32.05
N THR A 294 -55.57 22.61 -31.87
CA THR A 294 -55.39 23.93 -32.48
C THR A 294 -54.36 24.73 -31.71
N ASP A 295 -53.58 25.52 -32.44
CA ASP A 295 -53.18 26.91 -32.22
C ASP A 295 -52.60 27.29 -30.83
N ASP A 296 -51.50 27.99 -30.69
CA ASP A 296 -51.22 29.29 -31.27
C ASP A 296 -49.77 29.74 -30.91
N VAL A 297 -49.06 30.23 -31.96
CA VAL A 297 -48.29 31.49 -32.02
C VAL A 297 -47.02 31.65 -31.16
N VAL A 298 -45.89 31.66 -31.89
CA VAL A 298 -44.58 32.33 -31.86
C VAL A 298 -44.72 33.87 -31.50
N PRO A 299 -43.67 34.69 -31.22
CA PRO A 299 -42.24 34.57 -31.51
C PRO A 299 -41.25 35.18 -30.48
N ALA A 300 -39.98 34.83 -30.68
CA ALA A 300 -38.76 35.59 -30.90
C ALA A 300 -38.44 36.89 -30.12
N GLU A 301 -37.21 37.03 -29.76
CA GLU A 301 -36.16 38.02 -30.08
C GLU A 301 -35.09 37.94 -28.96
N GLU A 302 -33.83 37.61 -29.34
CA GLU A 302 -32.76 38.50 -29.78
C GLU A 302 -32.35 39.52 -28.72
N THR A 303 -31.12 39.50 -28.29
CA THR A 303 -30.01 40.37 -28.72
C THR A 303 -28.83 40.24 -27.76
N GLU A 304 -27.67 39.92 -28.31
CA GLU A 304 -26.45 40.73 -28.54
C GLU A 304 -25.70 41.22 -27.29
N GLN A 305 -24.45 40.71 -27.16
CA GLN A 305 -23.17 41.39 -27.43
C GLN A 305 -22.87 42.65 -26.63
N ILE A 306 -21.66 42.66 -26.06
CA ILE A 306 -20.59 43.69 -26.15
C ILE A 306 -19.51 43.22 -25.17
N ALA A 307 -18.33 42.71 -25.45
CA ALA A 307 -17.15 43.21 -26.21
C ALA A 307 -16.41 44.39 -25.55
N GLN A 308 -15.11 44.16 -25.36
CA GLN A 308 -13.95 45.10 -25.35
C GLN A 308 -13.83 46.02 -24.12
N SER A 309 -12.65 46.29 -23.57
CA SER A 309 -11.29 46.54 -24.04
C SER A 309 -10.36 46.65 -22.86
N ALA A 310 -9.18 46.04 -22.86
CA ALA A 310 -7.88 46.61 -23.29
C ALA A 310 -7.39 47.84 -22.51
N THR A 311 -6.20 47.74 -21.94
CA THR A 311 -4.93 48.48 -22.07
C THR A 311 -4.10 48.30 -20.82
N ALA A 312 -2.94 47.67 -20.77
CA ALA A 312 -1.59 48.09 -21.22
C ALA A 312 -1.05 49.39 -20.56
N ALA A 313 0.02 49.23 -19.78
CA ALA A 313 1.19 50.10 -19.63
C ALA A 313 2.01 49.52 -18.46
N ASP A 314 3.14 48.95 -18.64
CA ASP A 314 4.45 49.37 -19.11
C ASP A 314 5.26 50.12 -18.07
N THR A 315 6.59 49.71 -18.01
CA THR A 315 7.75 50.48 -17.52
C THR A 315 8.07 50.25 -16.04
N GLU A 316 9.19 49.80 -15.58
CA GLU A 316 10.59 49.83 -15.96
C GLU A 316 11.41 49.07 -14.88
N ALA A 317 12.37 48.26 -15.25
CA ALA A 317 13.58 47.98 -14.49
C ALA A 317 14.61 49.09 -14.92
N PRO A 318 15.83 49.17 -14.43
CA PRO A 318 16.64 48.38 -13.50
C PRO A 318 17.37 49.26 -12.45
N VAL A 319 18.22 48.70 -11.60
CA VAL A 319 19.60 49.13 -11.29
C VAL A 319 20.24 48.20 -10.25
N THR A 320 21.25 47.47 -10.61
CA THR A 320 22.47 47.18 -9.84
C THR A 320 23.44 48.40 -9.98
N PRO A 321 24.57 48.50 -9.28
CA PRO A 321 25.40 47.57 -8.54
C PRO A 321 26.17 48.18 -7.33
N THR A 322 27.24 47.45 -6.92
CA THR A 322 28.49 47.80 -6.20
C THR A 322 28.48 47.57 -4.71
N ASP A 323 29.26 46.59 -4.27
CA ASP A 323 30.71 46.53 -3.97
C ASP A 323 31.13 47.09 -2.61
N GLU A 324 32.03 46.31 -2.03
CA GLU A 324 33.04 46.64 -0.99
C GLU A 324 32.63 46.63 0.51
N ASN A 325 32.96 45.61 1.27
CA ASN A 325 34.23 45.46 2.01
C ASN A 325 34.34 44.09 2.68
#